data_88550d18fe826556880648ac23b3f462
#
_entry.id   88550d18fe826556880648ac23b3f462
#
_cell.length_a   1.000
_cell.length_b   1.000
_cell.length_c   1.000
_cell.angle_alpha   90.00
_cell.angle_beta   90.00
_cell.angle_gamma   90.00
#
_symmetry.space_group_name_H-M   'P 1'
#
loop_
_entity.id
_entity.type
_entity.pdbx_description
1 polymer ?
#
loop_
_entity_poly.entity_id
_entity_poly.type
_entity_poly.pdbx_seq_one_letter_code
_entity_poly.pdbx_strand_id
1 'polypeptide(L)'
;MVKQQNQIIREKSRNERMQRHFLENILPASVVEKLQLQQEQWSLQLQHDKIQTSSISQRHFGVGILYADLVGFTSFCKQVDPFSVMVFLNDLFEVFDGLCDDFNVYKVETVGDCYVATVGVVTGEQTVQDVSITDSMPKTSTASRTNAKDLVSFAKAMVWGSRQVKKPVLDTPALLRVGLHTGSCISGIIGTRNFKFSLLGDDVTIAAAMEKTGVPDCIHASEDVVKLVPEERWEKCKVHEAAVQSGVTSFLLSV
;
A
#
# COMPACT_ATOMS: atom_id res chain seq x y z
N MET A 1 47.02 16.61 -1.58
CA MET A 1 45.82 17.01 -2.36
C MET A 1 44.98 15.85 -2.85
N VAL A 2 45.49 14.89 -3.63
CA VAL A 2 44.72 13.77 -4.19
C VAL A 2 44.04 12.87 -3.13
N LYS A 3 44.70 12.56 -2.01
CA LYS A 3 44.09 11.75 -0.92
C LYS A 3 42.91 12.48 -0.25
N GLN A 4 42.98 13.75 -0.09
CA GLN A 4 41.96 14.60 0.54
C GLN A 4 40.74 14.74 -0.41
N GLN A 5 40.98 14.92 -1.71
CA GLN A 5 39.92 14.94 -2.72
C GLN A 5 39.19 13.57 -2.79
N ASN A 6 39.90 12.45 -2.78
CA ASN A 6 39.32 11.12 -2.79
C ASN A 6 38.50 10.83 -1.51
N GLN A 7 38.88 11.39 -0.37
CA GLN A 7 38.10 11.26 0.87
C GLN A 7 36.78 12.03 0.78
N ILE A 8 36.83 13.28 0.30
CA ILE A 8 35.61 14.11 0.10
C ILE A 8 34.64 13.43 -0.87
N ILE A 9 35.13 12.86 -1.97
CA ILE A 9 34.29 12.13 -2.94
C ILE A 9 33.65 10.92 -2.30
N ARG A 10 34.39 10.13 -1.49
CA ARG A 10 33.84 8.96 -0.78
C ARG A 10 32.79 9.32 0.25
N GLU A 11 33.01 10.39 1.00
CA GLU A 11 32.05 10.90 2.00
C GLU A 11 30.78 11.40 1.32
N LYS A 12 30.91 12.14 0.20
CA LYS A 12 29.77 12.59 -0.60
C LYS A 12 28.96 11.42 -1.13
N SER A 13 29.60 10.43 -1.76
CA SER A 13 28.92 9.23 -2.28
C SER A 13 28.27 8.39 -1.17
N ARG A 14 28.84 8.36 0.04
CA ARG A 14 28.25 7.69 1.19
C ARG A 14 26.99 8.40 1.67
N ASN A 15 27.04 9.74 1.76
CA ASN A 15 25.90 10.55 2.15
C ASN A 15 24.76 10.45 1.15
N GLU A 16 25.05 10.50 -0.15
CA GLU A 16 24.07 10.34 -1.22
C GLU A 16 23.36 8.97 -1.16
N ARG A 17 24.13 7.88 -0.94
CA ARG A 17 23.54 6.54 -0.75
C ARG A 17 22.68 6.46 0.49
N MET A 18 23.09 7.08 1.59
CA MET A 18 22.32 7.07 2.84
C MET A 18 21.02 7.88 2.70
N GLN A 19 21.08 9.03 2.03
CA GLN A 19 19.89 9.84 1.73
C GLN A 19 18.93 9.09 0.81
N ARG A 20 19.44 8.44 -0.24
CA ARG A 20 18.62 7.62 -1.14
C ARG A 20 17.94 6.47 -0.41
N HIS A 21 18.68 5.70 0.37
CA HIS A 21 18.12 4.61 1.17
C HIS A 21 17.06 5.10 2.15
N PHE A 22 17.27 6.24 2.78
CA PHE A 22 16.28 6.85 3.67
C PHE A 22 15.00 7.26 2.92
N LEU A 23 15.13 7.83 1.73
CA LEU A 23 13.98 8.19 0.88
C LEU A 23 13.24 6.96 0.36
N GLU A 24 13.93 5.88 0.01
CA GLU A 24 13.34 4.61 -0.44
C GLU A 24 12.55 3.89 0.67
N ASN A 25 12.83 4.18 1.93
CA ASN A 25 12.01 3.70 3.06
C ASN A 25 10.69 4.48 3.24
N ILE A 26 10.55 5.65 2.61
CA ILE A 26 9.39 6.53 2.76
C ILE A 26 8.58 6.61 1.47
N LEU A 27 9.25 6.50 0.32
CA LEU A 27 8.68 6.67 -1.01
C LEU A 27 9.06 5.49 -1.92
N PRO A 28 8.20 5.12 -2.89
CA PRO A 28 8.57 4.12 -3.89
C PRO A 28 9.84 4.49 -4.65
N ALA A 29 10.67 3.51 -4.97
CA ALA A 29 11.95 3.72 -5.67
C ALA A 29 11.78 4.50 -6.98
N SER A 30 10.73 4.23 -7.76
CA SER A 30 10.39 4.95 -8.99
C SER A 30 10.07 6.43 -8.76
N VAL A 31 9.53 6.77 -7.60
CA VAL A 31 9.25 8.15 -7.20
C VAL A 31 10.53 8.85 -6.76
N VAL A 32 11.38 8.16 -6.00
CA VAL A 32 12.70 8.69 -5.58
C VAL A 32 13.56 9.01 -6.80
N GLU A 33 13.58 8.14 -7.81
CA GLU A 33 14.31 8.36 -9.06
C GLU A 33 13.81 9.61 -9.81
N LYS A 34 12.48 9.78 -9.94
CA LYS A 34 11.89 10.97 -10.58
C LYS A 34 12.24 12.26 -9.81
N LEU A 35 12.25 12.22 -8.48
CA LEU A 35 12.66 13.36 -7.66
C LEU A 35 14.13 13.70 -7.84
N GLN A 36 15.01 12.71 -7.96
CA GLN A 36 16.44 12.92 -8.20
C GLN A 36 16.68 13.54 -9.59
N LEU A 37 16.04 13.05 -10.62
CA LEU A 37 16.13 13.61 -11.98
C LEU A 37 15.66 15.07 -12.01
N GLN A 38 14.59 15.41 -11.32
CA GLN A 38 14.14 16.80 -11.20
C GLN A 38 15.16 17.67 -10.47
N GLN A 39 15.75 17.17 -9.39
CA GLN A 39 16.78 17.91 -8.64
C GLN A 39 18.02 18.19 -9.49
N GLU A 40 18.45 17.25 -10.31
CA GLU A 40 19.56 17.46 -11.27
C GLU A 40 19.21 18.53 -12.32
N GLN A 41 18.00 18.50 -12.88
CA GLN A 41 17.52 19.51 -13.83
C GLN A 41 17.46 20.91 -13.20
N TRP A 42 17.06 21.02 -11.91
CA TRP A 42 17.03 22.31 -11.20
C TRP A 42 18.41 22.87 -10.91
N SER A 43 19.39 22.03 -10.60
CA SER A 43 20.78 22.46 -10.39
C SER A 43 21.40 23.05 -11.66
N LEU A 44 20.88 22.67 -12.83
CA LEU A 44 21.35 23.18 -14.12
C LEU A 44 20.63 24.46 -14.57
N GLN A 45 19.40 24.74 -14.08
CA GLN A 45 18.57 25.86 -14.57
C GLN A 45 18.53 27.10 -13.69
N LEU A 46 19.20 27.12 -12.52
CA LEU A 46 19.28 28.29 -11.60
C LEU A 46 17.92 29.00 -11.30
N GLN A 47 16.79 28.35 -11.46
CA GLN A 47 15.48 28.94 -11.19
C GLN A 47 14.83 28.28 -9.96
N HIS A 48 14.34 29.13 -9.07
CA HIS A 48 13.65 28.79 -7.83
C HIS A 48 12.21 28.28 -8.09
N ASP A 49 12.01 27.25 -8.89
CA ASP A 49 10.68 26.69 -9.06
C ASP A 49 10.42 25.59 -8.03
N LYS A 50 9.22 25.65 -7.44
CA LYS A 50 8.73 24.63 -6.47
C LYS A 50 8.69 23.28 -7.14
N ILE A 51 8.94 22.20 -6.36
CA ILE A 51 8.72 20.82 -6.80
C ILE A 51 7.36 20.72 -7.46
N GLN A 52 7.32 20.44 -8.74
CA GLN A 52 6.06 20.18 -9.45
C GLN A 52 5.61 18.76 -9.11
N THR A 53 4.93 18.61 -7.97
CA THR A 53 4.38 17.32 -7.52
C THR A 53 3.40 16.71 -8.52
N SER A 54 2.77 17.52 -9.36
CA SER A 54 1.90 17.06 -10.44
C SER A 54 2.61 16.22 -11.51
N SER A 55 3.90 16.43 -11.74
CA SER A 55 4.70 15.65 -12.69
C SER A 55 5.08 14.26 -12.17
N ILE A 56 4.84 14.00 -10.88
CA ILE A 56 5.15 12.73 -10.22
C ILE A 56 3.91 11.82 -10.17
N SER A 57 2.74 12.36 -10.49
CA SER A 57 1.50 11.56 -10.52
C SER A 57 1.53 10.56 -11.68
N GLN A 58 1.09 9.34 -11.42
CA GLN A 58 1.08 8.25 -12.41
C GLN A 58 -0.22 7.45 -12.29
N ARG A 59 -0.80 7.10 -13.45
CA ARG A 59 -1.95 6.19 -13.52
C ARG A 59 -1.47 4.75 -13.60
N HIS A 60 -2.12 3.88 -12.85
CA HIS A 60 -1.86 2.44 -12.81
C HIS A 60 -3.12 1.67 -13.14
N PHE A 61 -2.97 0.50 -13.77
CA PHE A 61 -4.07 -0.39 -14.15
C PHE A 61 -3.80 -1.80 -13.64
N GLY A 62 -4.86 -2.53 -13.29
CA GLY A 62 -4.74 -3.91 -12.82
C GLY A 62 -3.96 -4.04 -11.52
N VAL A 63 -4.01 -3.00 -10.68
CA VAL A 63 -3.39 -3.00 -9.37
C VAL A 63 -4.27 -3.71 -8.35
N GLY A 64 -3.64 -4.37 -7.39
CA GLY A 64 -4.32 -4.88 -6.20
C GLY A 64 -4.25 -3.85 -5.07
N ILE A 65 -5.35 -3.61 -4.36
CA ILE A 65 -5.46 -2.63 -3.28
C ILE A 65 -6.01 -3.32 -2.04
N LEU A 66 -5.34 -3.12 -0.90
CA LEU A 66 -5.68 -3.71 0.39
C LEU A 66 -5.83 -2.63 1.45
N TYR A 67 -6.91 -2.75 2.22
CA TYR A 67 -7.11 -2.07 3.50
C TYR A 67 -7.26 -3.13 4.59
N ALA A 68 -6.56 -2.98 5.70
CA ALA A 68 -6.68 -3.86 6.85
C ALA A 68 -6.78 -3.02 8.13
N ASP A 69 -7.76 -3.30 8.98
CA ASP A 69 -8.07 -2.54 10.19
C ASP A 69 -8.25 -3.48 11.39
N LEU A 70 -7.88 -2.99 12.57
CA LEU A 70 -7.96 -3.76 13.82
C LEU A 70 -9.37 -3.78 14.39
N VAL A 71 -9.88 -4.97 14.61
CA VAL A 71 -11.19 -5.15 15.24
C VAL A 71 -11.17 -4.64 16.68
N GLY A 72 -12.03 -3.64 16.96
CA GLY A 72 -12.25 -3.11 18.29
C GLY A 72 -11.13 -2.23 18.82
N PHE A 73 -10.26 -1.68 17.98
CA PHE A 73 -9.12 -0.86 18.36
C PHE A 73 -9.50 0.34 19.23
N THR A 74 -10.54 1.10 18.88
CA THR A 74 -11.00 2.25 19.68
C THR A 74 -11.38 1.86 21.11
N SER A 75 -12.00 0.70 21.31
CA SER A 75 -12.36 0.19 22.63
C SER A 75 -11.14 -0.29 23.42
N PHE A 76 -10.19 -0.90 22.72
CA PHE A 76 -8.90 -1.32 23.26
C PHE A 76 -8.07 -0.12 23.76
N CYS A 77 -7.95 0.95 22.98
CA CYS A 77 -7.25 2.17 23.38
C CYS A 77 -7.80 2.85 24.64
N LYS A 78 -9.08 2.64 24.96
CA LYS A 78 -9.68 3.19 26.20
C LYS A 78 -9.28 2.41 27.46
N GLN A 79 -8.76 1.19 27.32
CA GLN A 79 -8.46 0.27 28.42
C GLN A 79 -6.98 0.11 28.68
N VAL A 80 -6.13 0.59 27.78
CA VAL A 80 -4.68 0.39 27.80
C VAL A 80 -3.98 1.74 27.71
N ASP A 81 -2.84 1.86 28.39
CA ASP A 81 -2.06 3.09 28.32
C ASP A 81 -1.55 3.37 26.89
N PRO A 82 -1.42 4.65 26.50
CA PRO A 82 -1.03 5.01 25.13
C PRO A 82 0.33 4.47 24.68
N PHE A 83 1.29 4.31 25.61
CA PHE A 83 2.61 3.79 25.28
C PHE A 83 2.52 2.31 24.89
N SER A 84 1.79 1.51 25.66
CA SER A 84 1.55 0.08 25.35
C SER A 84 0.77 -0.10 24.04
N VAL A 85 -0.16 0.82 23.72
CA VAL A 85 -0.84 0.82 22.42
C VAL A 85 0.14 1.07 21.27
N MET A 86 1.06 2.03 21.40
CA MET A 86 2.08 2.32 20.40
C MET A 86 3.03 1.14 20.18
N VAL A 87 3.49 0.50 21.25
CA VAL A 87 4.35 -0.69 21.15
C VAL A 87 3.60 -1.81 20.42
N PHE A 88 2.36 -2.10 20.81
CA PHE A 88 1.53 -3.11 20.18
C PHE A 88 1.31 -2.86 18.67
N LEU A 89 1.02 -1.61 18.27
CA LEU A 89 0.88 -1.26 16.86
C LEU A 89 2.20 -1.44 16.09
N ASN A 90 3.32 -1.05 16.72
CA ASN A 90 4.63 -1.24 16.10
C ASN A 90 4.93 -2.72 15.87
N ASP A 91 4.75 -3.56 16.89
CA ASP A 91 4.98 -5.01 16.79
C ASP A 91 4.10 -5.64 15.72
N LEU A 92 2.83 -5.23 15.63
CA LEU A 92 1.90 -5.73 14.61
C LEU A 92 2.29 -5.29 13.19
N PHE A 93 2.62 -4.02 13.03
CA PHE A 93 3.01 -3.51 11.71
C PHE A 93 4.37 -4.02 11.26
N GLU A 94 5.30 -4.30 12.18
CA GLU A 94 6.57 -4.96 11.87
C GLU A 94 6.35 -6.36 11.28
N VAL A 95 5.38 -7.12 11.79
CA VAL A 95 4.97 -8.40 11.20
C VAL A 95 4.47 -8.20 9.76
N PHE A 96 3.64 -7.19 9.51
CA PHE A 96 3.10 -6.94 8.16
C PHE A 96 4.16 -6.41 7.20
N ASP A 97 5.03 -5.52 7.67
CA ASP A 97 6.14 -4.97 6.89
C ASP A 97 7.12 -6.08 6.47
N GLY A 98 7.37 -7.07 7.36
CA GLY A 98 8.18 -8.24 7.03
C GLY A 98 7.61 -9.15 5.94
N LEU A 99 6.28 -9.12 5.73
CA LEU A 99 5.62 -9.89 4.68
C LEU A 99 5.64 -9.18 3.31
N CYS A 100 5.89 -7.86 3.26
CA CYS A 100 5.77 -7.09 2.03
C CYS A 100 6.69 -7.59 0.91
N ASP A 101 7.94 -7.90 1.23
CA ASP A 101 8.93 -8.37 0.25
C ASP A 101 8.60 -9.77 -0.28
N ASP A 102 8.07 -10.66 0.59
CA ASP A 102 7.74 -12.04 0.23
C ASP A 102 6.58 -12.11 -0.78
N PHE A 103 5.68 -11.13 -0.76
CA PHE A 103 4.49 -11.09 -1.61
C PHE A 103 4.50 -9.96 -2.65
N ASN A 104 5.64 -9.30 -2.86
CA ASN A 104 5.78 -8.18 -3.80
C ASN A 104 4.73 -7.06 -3.56
N VAL A 105 4.46 -6.78 -2.29
CA VAL A 105 3.48 -5.79 -1.84
C VAL A 105 4.21 -4.50 -1.44
N TYR A 106 3.64 -3.37 -1.82
CA TYR A 106 4.09 -2.07 -1.37
C TYR A 106 3.17 -1.53 -0.28
N LYS A 107 3.74 -1.23 0.89
CA LYS A 107 3.06 -0.48 1.96
C LYS A 107 2.87 0.96 1.52
N VAL A 108 1.62 1.40 1.41
CA VAL A 108 1.31 2.78 1.03
C VAL A 108 1.41 3.70 2.23
N GLU A 109 0.68 3.36 3.29
CA GLU A 109 0.61 4.15 4.52
C GLU A 109 -0.05 3.38 5.66
N THR A 110 0.02 3.96 6.86
CA THR A 110 -0.84 3.59 7.98
C THR A 110 -1.68 4.80 8.40
N VAL A 111 -2.97 4.59 8.67
CA VAL A 111 -3.88 5.64 9.13
C VAL A 111 -4.50 5.17 10.46
N GLY A 112 -3.89 5.57 11.57
CA GLY A 112 -4.24 5.02 12.87
C GLY A 112 -3.87 3.54 12.95
N ASP A 113 -4.86 2.69 13.12
CA ASP A 113 -4.74 1.23 13.13
C ASP A 113 -4.99 0.57 11.76
N CYS A 114 -5.32 1.35 10.74
CA CYS A 114 -5.53 0.87 9.40
C CYS A 114 -4.20 0.80 8.63
N TYR A 115 -3.90 -0.38 8.06
CA TYR A 115 -2.76 -0.63 7.19
C TYR A 115 -3.22 -0.64 5.74
N VAL A 116 -2.58 0.19 4.88
CA VAL A 116 -2.92 0.31 3.46
C VAL A 116 -1.75 -0.17 2.62
N ALA A 117 -2.03 -1.10 1.72
CA ALA A 117 -1.01 -1.70 0.85
C ALA A 117 -1.52 -1.91 -0.58
N THR A 118 -0.60 -2.09 -1.51
CA THR A 118 -0.91 -2.27 -2.93
C THR A 118 0.09 -3.19 -3.62
N VAL A 119 -0.34 -3.83 -4.70
CA VAL A 119 0.51 -4.61 -5.61
C VAL A 119 0.37 -4.05 -7.02
N GLY A 120 1.49 -3.95 -7.73
CA GLY A 120 1.49 -3.48 -9.13
C GLY A 120 1.66 -1.97 -9.33
N VAL A 121 1.87 -1.20 -8.25
CA VAL A 121 2.14 0.25 -8.34
C VAL A 121 3.63 0.58 -8.47
N VAL A 122 4.52 -0.31 -8.01
CA VAL A 122 5.96 -0.01 -7.83
C VAL A 122 6.86 -0.66 -8.88
N THR A 123 6.36 -1.59 -9.65
CA THR A 123 7.17 -2.26 -10.68
C THR A 123 7.48 -1.30 -11.83
N GLY A 124 8.73 -0.79 -11.85
CA GLY A 124 9.22 0.19 -12.82
C GLY A 124 9.24 -0.25 -14.30
N GLU A 125 8.76 -1.44 -14.62
CA GLU A 125 8.76 -1.96 -15.99
C GLU A 125 7.45 -1.75 -16.76
N GLN A 126 6.41 -1.21 -16.14
CA GLN A 126 5.15 -0.87 -16.80
C GLN A 126 4.86 0.64 -16.80
N THR A 127 5.87 1.47 -17.01
CA THR A 127 5.64 2.79 -17.58
C THR A 127 5.20 2.56 -19.02
N VAL A 128 3.90 2.52 -19.24
CA VAL A 128 3.34 2.69 -20.56
C VAL A 128 3.70 4.11 -20.98
N GLN A 129 4.93 4.28 -21.51
CA GLN A 129 5.25 5.41 -22.36
C GLN A 129 4.30 5.30 -23.56
N ASP A 130 3.49 6.33 -23.76
CA ASP A 130 2.63 6.51 -24.93
C ASP A 130 1.51 5.48 -25.17
N VAL A 131 0.71 5.18 -24.17
CA VAL A 131 -0.67 4.83 -24.48
C VAL A 131 -1.46 6.13 -24.57
N SER A 132 -1.61 6.60 -25.81
CA SER A 132 -2.69 7.51 -26.19
C SER A 132 -3.96 7.08 -25.47
N ILE A 133 -4.61 8.05 -24.85
CA ILE A 133 -5.85 7.98 -24.07
C ILE A 133 -6.90 7.08 -24.77
N THR A 134 -6.76 5.77 -24.60
CA THR A 134 -7.82 4.80 -24.88
C THR A 134 -8.10 4.07 -23.58
N ASP A 135 -9.26 4.32 -23.05
CA ASP A 135 -9.82 3.94 -21.75
C ASP A 135 -9.96 2.43 -21.47
N SER A 136 -9.12 1.56 -22.02
CA SER A 136 -9.35 0.12 -21.88
C SER A 136 -8.09 -0.72 -21.96
N MET A 137 -7.32 -0.78 -20.86
CA MET A 137 -6.51 -1.99 -20.61
C MET A 137 -7.47 -3.13 -20.19
N PRO A 138 -7.30 -4.34 -20.74
CA PRO A 138 -8.14 -5.46 -20.34
C PRO A 138 -7.97 -5.74 -18.84
N LYS A 139 -9.09 -5.72 -18.10
CA LYS A 139 -9.15 -5.99 -16.65
C LYS A 139 -8.59 -7.38 -16.26
N THR A 140 -8.24 -8.22 -17.21
CA THR A 140 -7.82 -9.60 -17.05
C THR A 140 -6.46 -9.90 -17.68
N SER A 141 -5.49 -8.99 -17.56
CA SER A 141 -4.11 -9.27 -17.98
C SER A 141 -3.45 -10.30 -17.05
N THR A 142 -2.42 -11.00 -17.54
CA THR A 142 -1.60 -11.91 -16.72
C THR A 142 -1.03 -11.18 -15.51
N ALA A 143 -0.60 -9.94 -15.68
CA ALA A 143 -0.09 -9.09 -14.61
C ALA A 143 -1.17 -8.82 -13.54
N SER A 144 -2.40 -8.45 -13.93
CA SER A 144 -3.52 -8.24 -12.99
C SER A 144 -3.82 -9.49 -12.18
N ARG A 145 -3.75 -10.68 -12.81
CA ARG A 145 -3.95 -11.95 -12.13
C ARG A 145 -2.84 -12.25 -11.13
N THR A 146 -1.59 -12.01 -11.48
CA THR A 146 -0.45 -12.17 -10.57
C THR A 146 -0.59 -11.21 -9.39
N ASN A 147 -0.86 -9.93 -9.64
CA ASN A 147 -1.07 -8.94 -8.60
C ASN A 147 -2.19 -9.33 -7.63
N ALA A 148 -3.32 -9.86 -8.14
CA ALA A 148 -4.43 -10.30 -7.32
C ALA A 148 -4.06 -11.53 -6.45
N LYS A 149 -3.27 -12.48 -6.99
CA LYS A 149 -2.78 -13.64 -6.23
C LYS A 149 -1.84 -13.24 -5.11
N ASP A 150 -0.87 -12.38 -5.40
CA ASP A 150 0.08 -11.86 -4.41
C ASP A 150 -0.69 -11.12 -3.30
N LEU A 151 -1.66 -10.28 -3.67
CA LEU A 151 -2.50 -9.55 -2.73
C LEU A 151 -3.31 -10.48 -1.80
N VAL A 152 -3.97 -11.52 -2.35
CA VAL A 152 -4.75 -12.49 -1.56
C VAL A 152 -3.84 -13.30 -0.65
N SER A 153 -2.67 -13.72 -1.14
CA SER A 153 -1.67 -14.45 -0.35
C SER A 153 -1.13 -13.61 0.80
N PHE A 154 -0.81 -12.34 0.54
CA PHE A 154 -0.41 -11.38 1.55
C PHE A 154 -1.50 -11.16 2.60
N ALA A 155 -2.76 -10.96 2.18
CA ALA A 155 -3.89 -10.79 3.09
C ALA A 155 -4.07 -12.00 4.02
N LYS A 156 -3.95 -13.23 3.50
CA LYS A 156 -3.99 -14.47 4.29
C LYS A 156 -2.85 -14.51 5.32
N ALA A 157 -1.63 -14.17 4.89
CA ALA A 157 -0.47 -14.12 5.77
C ALA A 157 -0.63 -13.05 6.86
N MET A 158 -1.19 -11.86 6.53
CA MET A 158 -1.51 -10.81 7.51
C MET A 158 -2.50 -11.31 8.57
N VAL A 159 -3.61 -11.93 8.17
CA VAL A 159 -4.63 -12.47 9.10
C VAL A 159 -4.00 -13.53 10.00
N TRP A 160 -3.20 -14.43 9.44
CA TRP A 160 -2.52 -15.44 10.24
C TRP A 160 -1.47 -14.83 11.18
N GLY A 161 -0.65 -13.90 10.70
CA GLY A 161 0.38 -13.21 11.48
C GLY A 161 -0.21 -12.35 12.61
N SER A 162 -1.32 -11.66 12.36
CA SER A 162 -1.97 -10.84 13.37
C SER A 162 -2.45 -11.65 14.58
N ARG A 163 -2.89 -12.90 14.37
CA ARG A 163 -3.30 -13.80 15.47
C ARG A 163 -2.14 -14.17 16.41
N GLN A 164 -0.88 -14.03 15.95
CA GLN A 164 0.29 -14.28 16.80
C GLN A 164 0.64 -13.09 17.69
N VAL A 165 0.13 -11.88 17.35
CA VAL A 165 0.36 -10.67 18.13
C VAL A 165 -0.78 -10.50 19.14
N LYS A 166 -0.44 -10.47 20.44
CA LYS A 166 -1.42 -10.35 21.49
C LYS A 166 -1.61 -8.90 21.92
N LYS A 167 -2.87 -8.52 22.12
CA LYS A 167 -3.23 -7.22 22.69
C LYS A 167 -2.74 -7.16 24.14
N PRO A 168 -1.94 -6.15 24.53
CA PRO A 168 -1.49 -5.99 25.90
C PRO A 168 -2.68 -5.88 26.86
N VAL A 169 -2.51 -6.34 28.10
CA VAL A 169 -3.54 -6.38 29.16
C VAL A 169 -4.65 -7.40 28.89
N LEU A 170 -5.17 -7.48 27.68
CA LEU A 170 -6.28 -8.39 27.34
C LEU A 170 -5.80 -9.82 27.02
N ASP A 171 -4.54 -9.99 26.65
CA ASP A 171 -3.92 -11.26 26.22
C ASP A 171 -4.71 -11.99 25.11
N THR A 172 -5.51 -11.24 24.33
CA THR A 172 -6.28 -11.75 23.20
C THR A 172 -5.55 -11.47 21.88
N PRO A 173 -5.68 -12.34 20.87
CA PRO A 173 -5.06 -12.10 19.57
C PRO A 173 -5.58 -10.82 18.92
N ALA A 174 -4.75 -10.20 18.07
CA ALA A 174 -5.16 -9.13 17.20
C ALA A 174 -5.97 -9.73 16.05
N LEU A 175 -7.23 -9.33 15.91
CA LEU A 175 -8.08 -9.71 14.79
C LEU A 175 -8.19 -8.57 13.80
N LEU A 176 -8.19 -8.89 12.51
CA LEU A 176 -8.28 -7.93 11.41
C LEU A 176 -9.63 -8.02 10.69
N ARG A 177 -10.06 -6.90 10.13
CA ARG A 177 -10.91 -6.85 8.95
C ARG A 177 -10.02 -6.52 7.77
N VAL A 178 -10.14 -7.26 6.68
CA VAL A 178 -9.33 -7.04 5.48
C VAL A 178 -10.25 -6.86 4.28
N GLY A 179 -10.08 -5.73 3.57
CA GLY A 179 -10.80 -5.41 2.35
C GLY A 179 -9.88 -5.45 1.14
N LEU A 180 -10.29 -6.14 0.09
CA LEU A 180 -9.54 -6.27 -1.16
C LEU A 180 -10.35 -5.80 -2.36
N HIS A 181 -9.68 -5.05 -3.24
CA HIS A 181 -10.19 -4.74 -4.57
C HIS A 181 -9.05 -4.75 -5.60
N THR A 182 -9.41 -4.88 -6.87
CA THR A 182 -8.47 -4.74 -8.00
C THR A 182 -9.06 -3.81 -9.05
N GLY A 183 -8.23 -2.92 -9.59
CA GLY A 183 -8.69 -1.94 -10.55
C GLY A 183 -7.62 -0.98 -11.00
N SER A 184 -7.96 0.28 -11.14
CA SER A 184 -7.06 1.36 -11.52
C SER A 184 -6.95 2.41 -10.41
N CYS A 185 -5.78 3.04 -10.30
CA CYS A 185 -5.61 4.17 -9.40
C CYS A 185 -4.62 5.19 -9.98
N ILE A 186 -4.59 6.35 -9.37
CA ILE A 186 -3.56 7.35 -9.58
C ILE A 186 -2.71 7.39 -8.31
N SER A 187 -1.41 7.19 -8.46
CA SER A 187 -0.45 7.43 -7.39
C SER A 187 0.18 8.80 -7.53
N GLY A 188 0.61 9.37 -6.42
CA GLY A 188 1.30 10.65 -6.44
C GLY A 188 1.75 11.10 -5.06
N ILE A 189 2.52 12.19 -5.04
CA ILE A 189 2.94 12.84 -3.80
C ILE A 189 1.99 14.00 -3.52
N ILE A 190 1.46 14.02 -2.30
CA ILE A 190 0.59 15.10 -1.82
C ILE A 190 1.32 15.89 -0.73
N GLY A 191 1.25 17.21 -0.84
CA GLY A 191 1.80 18.15 0.13
C GLY A 191 3.17 18.70 -0.26
N THR A 192 3.57 19.79 0.42
CA THR A 192 4.89 20.43 0.30
C THR A 192 5.68 20.36 1.60
N ARG A 193 4.99 20.09 2.71
CA ARG A 193 5.54 19.73 4.02
C ARG A 193 4.99 18.35 4.35
N ASN A 194 5.81 17.46 4.90
CA ASN A 194 5.42 16.08 5.18
C ASN A 194 4.85 15.40 3.93
N PHE A 195 5.69 15.20 2.93
CA PHE A 195 5.35 14.50 1.70
C PHE A 195 4.69 13.17 2.01
N LYS A 196 3.53 12.94 1.41
CA LYS A 196 2.79 11.69 1.54
C LYS A 196 2.59 11.10 0.16
N PHE A 197 3.06 9.87 -0.04
CA PHE A 197 2.68 9.07 -1.18
C PHE A 197 1.25 8.56 -0.96
N SER A 198 0.39 8.74 -1.93
CA SER A 198 -1.03 8.42 -1.79
C SER A 198 -1.58 7.82 -3.07
N LEU A 199 -2.62 7.00 -2.91
CA LEU A 199 -3.42 6.44 -4.00
C LEU A 199 -4.78 7.12 -4.03
N LEU A 200 -5.25 7.47 -5.22
CA LEU A 200 -6.55 8.09 -5.45
C LEU A 200 -7.30 7.37 -6.58
N GLY A 201 -8.61 7.27 -6.44
CA GLY A 201 -9.50 6.69 -7.45
C GLY A 201 -10.68 5.96 -6.84
N ASP A 202 -11.68 5.67 -7.68
CA ASP A 202 -12.89 4.98 -7.25
C ASP A 202 -12.58 3.57 -6.74
N ASP A 203 -11.65 2.87 -7.41
CA ASP A 203 -11.23 1.52 -7.03
C ASP A 203 -10.53 1.50 -5.64
N VAL A 204 -9.83 2.59 -5.27
CA VAL A 204 -9.27 2.76 -3.92
C VAL A 204 -10.39 2.87 -2.88
N THR A 205 -11.43 3.63 -3.21
CA THR A 205 -12.61 3.80 -2.35
C THR A 205 -13.38 2.48 -2.17
N ILE A 206 -13.46 1.67 -3.23
CA ILE A 206 -14.08 0.33 -3.16
C ILE A 206 -13.31 -0.58 -2.20
N ALA A 207 -11.97 -0.61 -2.28
CA ALA A 207 -11.15 -1.41 -1.37
C ALA A 207 -11.37 -1.01 0.10
N ALA A 208 -11.42 0.29 0.40
CA ALA A 208 -11.73 0.81 1.73
C ALA A 208 -13.15 0.44 2.19
N ALA A 209 -14.12 0.43 1.26
CA ALA A 209 -15.49 0.00 1.56
C ALA A 209 -15.57 -1.49 1.86
N MET A 210 -14.79 -2.34 1.16
CA MET A 210 -14.68 -3.77 1.47
C MET A 210 -14.18 -3.99 2.91
N GLU A 211 -13.15 -3.26 3.34
CA GLU A 211 -12.68 -3.34 4.74
C GLU A 211 -13.78 -2.96 5.73
N LYS A 212 -14.40 -1.79 5.56
CA LYS A 212 -15.42 -1.27 6.48
C LYS A 212 -16.63 -2.19 6.65
N THR A 213 -16.98 -2.93 5.60
CA THR A 213 -18.11 -3.87 5.57
C THR A 213 -17.66 -5.32 5.79
N GLY A 214 -16.38 -5.54 6.04
CA GLY A 214 -15.78 -6.85 6.25
C GLY A 214 -16.19 -7.49 7.59
N VAL A 215 -16.06 -8.80 7.63
CA VAL A 215 -16.25 -9.62 8.82
C VAL A 215 -14.91 -9.78 9.54
N PRO A 216 -14.86 -9.68 10.88
CA PRO A 216 -13.64 -9.94 11.63
C PRO A 216 -13.00 -11.28 11.27
N ASP A 217 -11.68 -11.28 11.16
CA ASP A 217 -10.88 -12.48 10.89
C ASP A 217 -11.13 -13.14 9.52
N CYS A 218 -11.75 -12.38 8.60
CA CYS A 218 -12.02 -12.78 7.22
C CYS A 218 -11.46 -11.74 6.23
N ILE A 219 -11.24 -12.18 5.01
CA ILE A 219 -10.93 -11.31 3.88
C ILE A 219 -12.22 -11.04 3.11
N HIS A 220 -12.56 -9.78 2.92
CA HIS A 220 -13.71 -9.33 2.15
C HIS A 220 -13.25 -8.77 0.81
N ALA A 221 -13.63 -9.37 -0.28
CA ALA A 221 -13.14 -9.02 -1.61
C ALA A 221 -14.28 -8.68 -2.57
N SER A 222 -14.01 -7.77 -3.49
CA SER A 222 -14.90 -7.50 -4.61
C SER A 222 -14.93 -8.67 -5.62
N GLU A 223 -15.98 -8.73 -6.43
CA GLU A 223 -16.13 -9.71 -7.51
C GLU A 223 -14.94 -9.67 -8.50
N ASP A 224 -14.33 -8.49 -8.71
CA ASP A 224 -13.20 -8.34 -9.62
C ASP A 224 -11.95 -9.09 -9.12
N VAL A 225 -11.70 -9.14 -7.80
CA VAL A 225 -10.65 -9.98 -7.21
C VAL A 225 -10.98 -11.46 -7.39
N VAL A 226 -12.23 -11.86 -7.11
CA VAL A 226 -12.68 -13.25 -7.19
C VAL A 226 -12.55 -13.81 -8.62
N LYS A 227 -12.84 -13.00 -9.63
CA LYS A 227 -12.65 -13.38 -11.05
C LYS A 227 -11.19 -13.66 -11.41
N LEU A 228 -10.24 -12.97 -10.75
CA LEU A 228 -8.81 -13.15 -10.98
C LEU A 228 -8.22 -14.32 -10.18
N VAL A 229 -8.79 -14.64 -9.02
CA VAL A 229 -8.33 -15.71 -8.10
C VAL A 229 -9.50 -16.66 -7.77
N PRO A 230 -10.07 -17.36 -8.77
CA PRO A 230 -11.24 -18.21 -8.56
C PRO A 230 -10.90 -19.53 -7.87
N GLU A 231 -9.63 -19.86 -7.67
CA GLU A 231 -9.16 -21.06 -7.01
C GLU A 231 -9.38 -21.05 -5.48
N GLU A 232 -9.65 -19.90 -4.88
CA GLU A 232 -9.93 -19.77 -3.46
C GLU A 232 -11.40 -20.11 -3.15
N ARG A 233 -11.69 -20.47 -1.91
CA ARG A 233 -13.04 -20.83 -1.44
C ARG A 233 -13.84 -19.59 -1.06
N TRP A 234 -14.21 -18.81 -2.05
CA TRP A 234 -15.01 -17.61 -1.87
C TRP A 234 -16.47 -17.93 -1.54
N GLU A 235 -17.01 -17.29 -0.53
CA GLU A 235 -18.42 -17.34 -0.18
C GLU A 235 -19.09 -16.00 -0.50
N LYS A 236 -20.19 -16.02 -1.26
CA LYS A 236 -20.90 -14.77 -1.61
C LYS A 236 -21.43 -14.10 -0.36
N CYS A 237 -21.08 -12.83 -0.17
CA CYS A 237 -21.53 -12.03 0.98
C CYS A 237 -22.97 -11.56 0.75
N LYS A 238 -23.91 -12.00 1.61
CA LYS A 238 -25.36 -11.66 1.50
C LYS A 238 -25.73 -10.39 2.31
N VAL A 239 -24.88 -9.96 3.23
CA VAL A 239 -25.27 -9.02 4.30
C VAL A 239 -24.95 -7.55 3.97
N HIS A 240 -24.06 -7.30 3.03
CA HIS A 240 -23.47 -5.96 2.85
C HIS A 240 -23.67 -5.31 1.48
N GLU A 241 -24.47 -5.90 0.58
CA GLU A 241 -24.75 -5.28 -0.73
C GLU A 241 -25.34 -3.85 -0.62
N ALA A 242 -26.07 -3.56 0.47
CA ALA A 242 -26.65 -2.24 0.72
C ALA A 242 -25.64 -1.23 1.35
N ALA A 243 -24.54 -1.70 1.94
CA ALA A 243 -23.55 -0.84 2.61
C ALA A 243 -22.42 -0.41 1.67
N VAL A 244 -22.21 -1.14 0.58
CA VAL A 244 -21.30 -0.72 -0.50
C VAL A 244 -22.10 0.16 -1.45
N GLN A 245 -21.96 1.47 -1.34
CA GLN A 245 -22.68 2.50 -2.13
C GLN A 245 -22.56 2.36 -3.65
N SER A 246 -21.80 1.38 -4.15
CA SER A 246 -21.45 1.21 -5.56
C SER A 246 -22.13 0.03 -6.25
N GLY A 247 -23.01 -0.73 -5.57
CA GLY A 247 -23.62 -1.95 -6.17
C GLY A 247 -22.62 -3.05 -6.50
N VAL A 248 -21.46 -3.05 -5.87
CA VAL A 248 -20.40 -4.05 -6.10
C VAL A 248 -20.75 -5.35 -5.39
N THR A 249 -20.83 -6.44 -6.14
CA THR A 249 -20.94 -7.80 -5.57
C THR A 249 -19.66 -8.14 -4.82
N SER A 250 -19.79 -8.70 -3.62
CA SER A 250 -18.66 -9.00 -2.75
C SER A 250 -18.71 -10.41 -2.17
N PHE A 251 -17.55 -10.88 -1.72
CA PHE A 251 -17.32 -12.23 -1.27
C PHE A 251 -16.44 -12.24 -0.02
N LEU A 252 -16.60 -13.26 0.80
CA LEU A 252 -15.79 -13.51 1.99
C LEU A 252 -14.89 -14.72 1.75
N LEU A 253 -13.67 -14.64 2.28
CA LEU A 253 -12.75 -15.76 2.39
C LEU A 253 -12.36 -15.93 3.86
N SER A 254 -12.70 -17.07 4.44
CA SER A 254 -12.24 -17.48 5.77
C SER A 254 -10.79 -17.97 5.69
N VAL A 255 -9.94 -17.54 6.63
CA VAL A 255 -8.50 -17.82 6.68
C VAL A 255 -8.15 -18.75 7.83
#